data_dcf30e180155997b8eda0b92e30a3ce1
#
_entry.id   dcf30e180155997b8eda0b92e30a3ce1
#
_cell.length_a   1.000
_cell.length_b   1.000
_cell.length_c   1.000
_cell.angle_alpha   90.00
_cell.angle_beta   90.00
_cell.angle_gamma   90.00
#
_symmetry.space_group_name_H-M   'P 1'
#
loop_
_entity.id
_entity.type
_entity.pdbx_description
1 polymer ?
#
loop_
_entity_poly.entity_id
_entity_poly.type
_entity_poly.pdbx_seq_one_letter_code
_entity_poly.pdbx_strand_id
1 'polypeptide(L)'
;ALGFSGGNVLEPAMGVGNFFGVMPEEMRKESRLHGVELDSITGRIAKQLYQTADIQIKGYEETTFSDNYFDAAIGNVPFGNYGVFDKRYNKENFLIHDYFFAKTLDKVAPNGIVAFVTTKGTLDKQNPKVREYLAKRADLVGAVRLPNNAFKANAGTEVTADIIFLQKREKMAVELPDWCYVGKNHDGIPVNNYFLDHPEMILGTMKQGMEFSMYGNADETACVPIEEADLSEQLEKAVSNLKLTNAIRKRTQETEKEAGIIPAVEDVRNFTFAEVDGKMYFRENNIMTEVTETGKKAERIKGLNELRATFREMLSAQERNCSDTELKSLQDRLNAQYDSFVKKNGCINDSSNSQVFSRDDDYNSLCALEIIDEEAKTVEKSDFFTKRTVKYAAEITHVDTPQEAMQVSIDTVGKMDIPYMAQLCGREPQDIVEVLKSDNLIYLNPLKSDENDPFVGWEESSEYL
;
A
#
# COMPACT_ATOMS: atom_id res chain seq x y z
N ALA A 1 2.78 -18.33 -19.50
CA ALA A 1 3.59 -18.25 -20.74
C ALA A 1 5.07 -17.96 -20.42
N LEU A 2 5.37 -16.93 -19.60
CA LEU A 2 6.74 -16.51 -19.31
C LEU A 2 7.46 -17.34 -18.23
N GLY A 3 6.83 -18.36 -17.64
CA GLY A 3 7.46 -19.24 -16.65
C GLY A 3 7.59 -18.65 -15.25
N PHE A 4 6.85 -17.58 -14.91
CA PHE A 4 6.73 -17.11 -13.54
C PHE A 4 5.99 -18.15 -12.71
N SER A 5 6.56 -18.55 -11.57
CA SER A 5 6.02 -19.62 -10.72
C SER A 5 5.65 -19.19 -9.31
N GLY A 6 5.93 -17.95 -8.94
CA GLY A 6 5.68 -17.41 -7.61
C GLY A 6 6.74 -16.41 -7.18
N GLY A 7 6.52 -15.73 -6.07
CA GLY A 7 7.36 -14.68 -5.52
C GLY A 7 6.54 -13.50 -4.98
N ASN A 8 7.16 -12.34 -4.80
CA ASN A 8 6.44 -11.14 -4.41
C ASN A 8 5.77 -10.50 -5.62
N VAL A 9 4.45 -10.44 -5.62
CA VAL A 9 3.64 -9.93 -6.74
C VAL A 9 2.94 -8.65 -6.33
N LEU A 10 3.03 -7.61 -7.16
CA LEU A 10 2.38 -6.32 -6.96
C LEU A 10 1.24 -6.13 -7.97
N GLU A 11 0.08 -5.69 -7.49
CA GLU A 11 -1.00 -5.10 -8.30
C GLU A 11 -1.22 -3.65 -7.84
N PRO A 12 -0.66 -2.64 -8.55
CA PRO A 12 -0.59 -1.27 -8.05
C PRO A 12 -1.87 -0.44 -8.21
N ALA A 13 -2.87 -0.97 -8.92
CA ALA A 13 -4.23 -0.43 -9.04
C ALA A 13 -5.20 -1.60 -9.15
N MET A 14 -5.44 -2.25 -7.99
CA MET A 14 -5.99 -3.61 -7.99
C MET A 14 -7.52 -3.68 -8.13
N GLY A 15 -8.23 -2.59 -7.89
CA GLY A 15 -9.68 -2.67 -7.79
C GLY A 15 -10.08 -3.69 -6.72
N VAL A 16 -10.97 -4.61 -7.06
CA VAL A 16 -11.33 -5.73 -6.18
C VAL A 16 -10.36 -6.92 -6.27
N GLY A 17 -9.26 -6.84 -7.04
CA GLY A 17 -8.23 -7.88 -7.13
C GLY A 17 -8.54 -8.96 -8.16
N ASN A 18 -9.08 -8.60 -9.31
CA ASN A 18 -9.43 -9.57 -10.35
C ASN A 18 -8.23 -10.39 -10.84
N PHE A 19 -7.04 -9.78 -10.96
CA PHE A 19 -5.83 -10.50 -11.34
C PHE A 19 -5.41 -11.53 -10.30
N PHE A 20 -5.56 -11.22 -9.01
CA PHE A 20 -5.31 -12.19 -7.94
C PHE A 20 -6.32 -13.34 -7.97
N GLY A 21 -7.58 -13.04 -8.30
CA GLY A 21 -8.65 -14.04 -8.39
C GLY A 21 -8.47 -15.07 -9.49
N VAL A 22 -7.90 -14.67 -10.64
CA VAL A 22 -7.64 -15.57 -11.78
C VAL A 22 -6.26 -16.20 -11.76
N MET A 23 -5.41 -15.87 -10.78
CA MET A 23 -4.09 -16.47 -10.65
C MET A 23 -4.21 -17.97 -10.36
N PRO A 24 -3.46 -18.85 -11.07
CA PRO A 24 -3.43 -20.28 -10.78
C PRO A 24 -3.11 -20.57 -9.31
N GLU A 25 -3.80 -21.53 -8.73
CA GLU A 25 -3.72 -21.80 -7.29
C GLU A 25 -2.28 -22.14 -6.82
N GLU A 26 -1.53 -22.91 -7.60
CA GLU A 26 -0.13 -23.24 -7.30
C GLU A 26 0.74 -21.97 -7.27
N MET A 27 0.58 -21.10 -8.27
CA MET A 27 1.30 -19.84 -8.32
C MET A 27 0.92 -18.92 -7.15
N ARG A 28 -0.36 -18.89 -6.78
CA ARG A 28 -0.86 -18.09 -5.66
C ARG A 28 -0.29 -18.57 -4.32
N LYS A 29 -0.17 -19.89 -4.11
CA LYS A 29 0.44 -20.48 -2.90
C LYS A 29 1.92 -20.14 -2.77
N GLU A 30 2.63 -20.04 -3.88
CA GLU A 30 4.06 -19.69 -3.95
C GLU A 30 4.29 -18.17 -4.03
N SER A 31 3.23 -17.36 -3.89
CA SER A 31 3.31 -15.91 -4.01
C SER A 31 2.91 -15.19 -2.73
N ARG A 32 3.58 -14.07 -2.47
CA ARG A 32 3.13 -13.05 -1.52
C ARG A 32 2.49 -11.91 -2.34
N LEU A 33 1.19 -11.72 -2.12
CA LEU A 33 0.40 -10.78 -2.91
C LEU A 33 0.35 -9.42 -2.23
N HIS A 34 0.66 -8.38 -2.97
CA HIS A 34 0.61 -6.98 -2.52
C HIS A 34 -0.27 -6.19 -3.47
N GLY A 35 -1.28 -5.53 -2.93
CA GLY A 35 -2.22 -4.73 -3.70
C GLY A 35 -2.25 -3.27 -3.23
N VAL A 36 -2.48 -2.35 -4.16
CA VAL A 36 -2.75 -0.95 -3.84
C VAL A 36 -4.05 -0.54 -4.51
N GLU A 37 -4.93 0.11 -3.75
CA GLU A 37 -6.20 0.62 -4.27
C GLU A 37 -6.51 1.98 -3.64
N LEU A 38 -6.84 2.94 -4.49
CA LEU A 38 -7.15 4.31 -4.07
C LEU A 38 -8.55 4.41 -3.44
N ASP A 39 -9.54 3.74 -4.05
CA ASP A 39 -10.92 3.77 -3.57
C ASP A 39 -11.09 2.94 -2.30
N SER A 40 -11.62 3.57 -1.27
CA SER A 40 -11.73 2.97 0.05
C SER A 40 -12.73 1.81 0.13
N ILE A 41 -13.81 1.85 -0.66
CA ILE A 41 -14.84 0.80 -0.69
C ILE A 41 -14.28 -0.43 -1.41
N THR A 42 -13.77 -0.21 -2.60
CA THR A 42 -13.18 -1.25 -3.44
C THR A 42 -12.00 -1.94 -2.74
N GLY A 43 -11.12 -1.15 -2.11
CA GLY A 43 -9.98 -1.68 -1.37
C GLY A 43 -10.38 -2.48 -0.12
N ARG A 44 -11.45 -2.09 0.57
CA ARG A 44 -11.99 -2.88 1.69
C ARG A 44 -12.60 -4.20 1.22
N ILE A 45 -13.27 -4.21 0.08
CA ILE A 45 -13.77 -5.45 -0.54
C ILE A 45 -12.58 -6.37 -0.86
N ALA A 46 -11.53 -5.84 -1.49
CA ALA A 46 -10.33 -6.60 -1.79
C ALA A 46 -9.68 -7.21 -0.54
N LYS A 47 -9.58 -6.47 0.57
CA LYS A 47 -9.07 -6.98 1.85
C LYS A 47 -9.87 -8.16 2.39
N GLN A 48 -11.19 -8.17 2.21
CA GLN A 48 -12.04 -9.29 2.64
C GLN A 48 -11.87 -10.52 1.73
N LEU A 49 -11.69 -10.30 0.43
CA LEU A 49 -11.48 -11.38 -0.53
C LEU A 49 -10.09 -12.04 -0.40
N TYR A 50 -9.06 -11.25 -0.09
CA TYR A 50 -7.66 -11.70 -0.05
C TYR A 50 -7.02 -11.42 1.31
N GLN A 51 -7.50 -12.11 2.35
CA GLN A 51 -7.12 -11.86 3.75
C GLN A 51 -5.62 -12.10 4.06
N THR A 52 -4.92 -12.88 3.23
CA THR A 52 -3.48 -13.13 3.36
C THR A 52 -2.62 -12.16 2.53
N ALA A 53 -3.24 -11.32 1.69
CA ALA A 53 -2.54 -10.34 0.88
C ALA A 53 -2.31 -9.04 1.67
N ASP A 54 -1.19 -8.38 1.38
CA ASP A 54 -0.92 -7.02 1.89
C ASP A 54 -1.58 -6.00 0.97
N ILE A 55 -2.73 -5.47 1.38
CA ILE A 55 -3.50 -4.50 0.59
C ILE A 55 -3.47 -3.13 1.27
N GLN A 56 -2.91 -2.16 0.56
CA GLN A 56 -2.84 -0.77 0.99
C GLN A 56 -3.93 0.06 0.32
N ILE A 57 -4.77 0.72 1.14
CA ILE A 57 -5.85 1.60 0.64
C ILE A 57 -5.33 3.04 0.67
N LYS A 58 -4.71 3.44 -0.42
CA LYS A 58 -4.10 4.77 -0.62
C LYS A 58 -3.70 4.97 -2.08
N GLY A 59 -3.29 6.19 -2.44
CA GLY A 59 -2.67 6.45 -3.73
C GLY A 59 -1.35 5.69 -3.90
N TYR A 60 -1.05 5.24 -5.12
CA TYR A 60 0.21 4.53 -5.40
C TYR A 60 1.43 5.43 -5.10
N GLU A 61 1.30 6.75 -5.27
CA GLU A 61 2.32 7.75 -4.92
C GLU A 61 2.68 7.77 -3.43
N GLU A 62 1.75 7.42 -2.57
CA GLU A 62 1.92 7.38 -1.11
C GLU A 62 2.56 6.08 -0.61
N THR A 63 2.75 5.11 -1.49
CA THR A 63 3.35 3.83 -1.11
C THR A 63 4.86 3.95 -0.93
N THR A 64 5.37 3.22 0.06
CA THR A 64 6.78 3.24 0.49
C THR A 64 7.50 1.92 0.23
N PHE A 65 7.02 1.11 -0.73
CA PHE A 65 7.67 -0.16 -1.09
C PHE A 65 9.16 0.02 -1.40
N SER A 66 9.96 -0.92 -0.91
CA SER A 66 11.39 -0.94 -1.20
C SER A 66 11.67 -1.12 -2.69
N ASP A 67 12.73 -0.51 -3.18
CA ASP A 67 13.20 -0.74 -4.55
C ASP A 67 13.69 -2.19 -4.70
N ASN A 68 13.49 -2.77 -5.87
CA ASN A 68 13.89 -4.14 -6.21
C ASN A 68 13.22 -5.24 -5.35
N TYR A 69 12.05 -4.96 -4.80
CA TYR A 69 11.35 -5.87 -3.89
C TYR A 69 10.49 -6.92 -4.62
N PHE A 70 9.76 -6.52 -5.65
CA PHE A 70 8.82 -7.41 -6.35
C PHE A 70 9.49 -8.25 -7.43
N ASP A 71 9.03 -9.50 -7.58
CA ASP A 71 9.48 -10.39 -8.63
C ASP A 71 8.60 -10.25 -9.89
N ALA A 72 7.34 -9.86 -9.68
CA ALA A 72 6.43 -9.50 -10.76
C ALA A 72 5.48 -8.37 -10.34
N ALA A 73 5.03 -7.59 -11.32
CA ALA A 73 3.91 -6.67 -11.17
C ALA A 73 2.93 -6.88 -12.32
N ILE A 74 1.63 -6.93 -11.99
CA ILE A 74 0.55 -7.14 -12.95
C ILE A 74 -0.58 -6.17 -12.63
N GLY A 75 -1.32 -5.70 -13.65
CA GLY A 75 -2.46 -4.83 -13.38
C GLY A 75 -3.00 -4.15 -14.61
N ASN A 76 -4.16 -3.53 -14.45
CA ASN A 76 -4.75 -2.58 -15.37
C ASN A 76 -4.54 -1.18 -14.78
N VAL A 77 -3.53 -0.46 -15.27
CA VAL A 77 -3.18 0.85 -14.73
C VAL A 77 -4.23 1.91 -15.08
N PRO A 78 -4.46 2.93 -14.22
CA PRO A 78 -5.45 3.96 -14.51
C PRO A 78 -5.08 4.74 -15.77
N PHE A 79 -6.09 5.05 -16.61
CA PHE A 79 -5.95 5.83 -17.81
C PHE A 79 -6.32 7.30 -17.53
N GLY A 80 -5.50 8.23 -17.98
CA GLY A 80 -5.83 9.65 -17.80
C GLY A 80 -4.77 10.59 -18.37
N ASN A 81 -5.21 11.81 -18.69
CA ASN A 81 -4.36 12.89 -19.18
C ASN A 81 -3.95 13.85 -18.05
N TYR A 82 -3.66 13.32 -16.88
CA TYR A 82 -3.16 14.04 -15.72
C TYR A 82 -1.94 13.35 -15.11
N GLY A 83 -1.14 14.12 -14.39
CA GLY A 83 0.02 13.63 -13.66
C GLY A 83 -0.29 13.41 -12.19
N VAL A 84 0.56 12.63 -11.52
CA VAL A 84 0.51 12.37 -10.08
C VAL A 84 1.71 13.06 -9.41
N PHE A 85 1.52 13.61 -8.22
CA PHE A 85 2.58 14.26 -7.48
C PHE A 85 3.39 13.24 -6.68
N ASP A 86 4.58 12.89 -7.18
CA ASP A 86 5.57 12.08 -6.47
C ASP A 86 6.95 12.74 -6.66
N LYS A 87 7.58 13.14 -5.55
CA LYS A 87 8.86 13.89 -5.57
C LYS A 87 9.94 13.24 -6.45
N ARG A 88 9.96 11.91 -6.51
CA ARG A 88 10.97 11.14 -7.26
C ARG A 88 10.77 11.27 -8.78
N TYR A 89 9.51 11.42 -9.24
CA TYR A 89 9.13 11.39 -10.65
C TYR A 89 8.64 12.73 -11.20
N ASN A 90 8.44 13.74 -10.37
CA ASN A 90 7.88 15.05 -10.78
C ASN A 90 8.62 15.72 -11.93
N LYS A 91 9.95 15.56 -12.01
CA LYS A 91 10.78 16.15 -13.09
C LYS A 91 10.47 15.56 -14.46
N GLU A 92 9.90 14.38 -14.51
CA GLU A 92 9.61 13.67 -15.76
C GLU A 92 8.29 14.12 -16.38
N ASN A 93 7.36 14.67 -15.59
CA ASN A 93 6.01 15.08 -16.01
C ASN A 93 5.24 13.94 -16.69
N PHE A 94 5.30 12.75 -16.12
CA PHE A 94 4.60 11.58 -16.63
C PHE A 94 3.08 11.73 -16.46
N LEU A 95 2.32 11.25 -17.45
CA LEU A 95 0.90 10.98 -17.26
C LEU A 95 0.73 9.79 -16.30
N ILE A 96 -0.45 9.67 -15.67
CA ILE A 96 -0.68 8.69 -14.62
C ILE A 96 -0.28 7.26 -15.04
N HIS A 97 -0.68 6.80 -16.22
CA HIS A 97 -0.32 5.47 -16.72
C HIS A 97 1.20 5.29 -16.91
N ASP A 98 1.89 6.31 -17.39
CA ASP A 98 3.35 6.29 -17.58
C ASP A 98 4.09 6.31 -16.23
N TYR A 99 3.56 7.05 -15.26
CA TYR A 99 4.07 7.08 -13.89
C TYR A 99 4.00 5.68 -13.24
N PHE A 100 2.89 4.95 -13.42
CA PHE A 100 2.75 3.61 -12.90
C PHE A 100 3.85 2.67 -13.43
N PHE A 101 4.18 2.72 -14.71
CA PHE A 101 5.31 1.97 -15.27
C PHE A 101 6.64 2.39 -14.64
N ALA A 102 6.91 3.69 -14.56
CA ALA A 102 8.17 4.21 -14.06
C ALA A 102 8.42 3.82 -12.59
N LYS A 103 7.42 4.02 -11.72
CA LYS A 103 7.51 3.65 -10.30
C LYS A 103 7.61 2.14 -10.11
N THR A 104 6.80 1.38 -10.84
CA THR A 104 6.81 -0.08 -10.72
C THR A 104 8.14 -0.69 -11.16
N LEU A 105 8.78 -0.18 -12.22
CA LEU A 105 10.10 -0.64 -12.61
C LEU A 105 11.16 -0.41 -11.54
N ASP A 106 11.06 0.66 -10.75
CA ASP A 106 11.97 0.84 -9.62
C ASP A 106 11.69 -0.18 -8.50
N LYS A 107 10.43 -0.57 -8.30
CA LYS A 107 10.01 -1.50 -7.25
C LYS A 107 10.22 -2.97 -7.60
N VAL A 108 10.21 -3.32 -8.88
CA VAL A 108 10.47 -4.69 -9.37
C VAL A 108 11.98 -4.96 -9.32
N ALA A 109 12.36 -6.19 -8.97
CA ALA A 109 13.76 -6.63 -8.93
C ALA A 109 14.35 -6.82 -10.34
N PRO A 110 15.66 -6.78 -10.52
CA PRO A 110 16.30 -7.17 -11.77
C PRO A 110 15.84 -8.55 -12.25
N ASN A 111 15.59 -8.69 -13.54
CA ASN A 111 14.99 -9.85 -14.21
C ASN A 111 13.53 -10.14 -13.83
N GLY A 112 12.91 -9.31 -12.98
CA GLY A 112 11.47 -9.37 -12.69
C GLY A 112 10.64 -8.80 -13.83
N ILE A 113 9.33 -9.11 -13.81
CA ILE A 113 8.39 -8.84 -14.90
C ILE A 113 7.40 -7.76 -14.50
N VAL A 114 7.11 -6.85 -15.41
CA VAL A 114 5.96 -5.94 -15.36
C VAL A 114 5.03 -6.26 -16.52
N ALA A 115 3.77 -6.59 -16.23
CA ALA A 115 2.76 -6.90 -17.23
C ALA A 115 1.52 -6.04 -17.00
N PHE A 116 1.41 -4.92 -17.70
CA PHE A 116 0.33 -3.95 -17.51
C PHE A 116 -0.54 -3.80 -18.74
N VAL A 117 -1.85 -3.74 -18.50
CA VAL A 117 -2.83 -3.21 -19.45
C VAL A 117 -2.80 -1.69 -19.34
N THR A 118 -2.66 -1.02 -20.47
CA THR A 118 -2.58 0.43 -20.57
C THR A 118 -3.22 0.93 -21.86
N THR A 119 -3.36 2.24 -22.02
CA THR A 119 -3.79 2.85 -23.27
C THR A 119 -2.73 2.69 -24.38
N LYS A 120 -3.15 2.60 -25.64
CA LYS A 120 -2.24 2.64 -26.80
C LYS A 120 -1.25 3.82 -26.77
N GLY A 121 -1.63 4.91 -26.07
CA GLY A 121 -0.82 6.11 -25.99
C GLY A 121 0.54 5.90 -25.33
N THR A 122 0.74 4.90 -24.49
CA THR A 122 2.07 4.60 -23.95
C THR A 122 3.08 4.27 -25.04
N LEU A 123 2.68 3.47 -26.05
CA LEU A 123 3.54 3.09 -27.17
C LEU A 123 3.46 4.07 -28.36
N ASP A 124 2.29 4.62 -28.68
CA ASP A 124 2.06 5.38 -29.92
C ASP A 124 2.25 6.90 -29.81
N LYS A 125 2.51 7.45 -28.61
CA LYS A 125 2.80 8.90 -28.48
C LYS A 125 3.98 9.28 -29.39
N GLN A 126 3.86 10.41 -30.10
CA GLN A 126 4.96 10.94 -30.91
C GLN A 126 6.20 11.26 -30.08
N ASN A 127 6.00 11.84 -28.89
CA ASN A 127 7.10 12.10 -27.95
C ASN A 127 7.63 10.78 -27.34
N PRO A 128 8.88 10.39 -27.60
CA PRO A 128 9.46 9.13 -27.17
C PRO A 128 9.91 9.12 -25.70
N LYS A 129 9.87 10.25 -25.00
CA LYS A 129 10.48 10.44 -23.66
C LYS A 129 10.16 9.30 -22.69
N VAL A 130 8.89 8.88 -22.62
CA VAL A 130 8.47 7.80 -21.72
C VAL A 130 9.11 6.47 -22.12
N ARG A 131 9.03 6.11 -23.40
CA ARG A 131 9.59 4.86 -23.93
C ARG A 131 11.12 4.81 -23.76
N GLU A 132 11.81 5.93 -23.97
CA GLU A 132 13.24 6.05 -23.71
C GLU A 132 13.57 5.85 -22.21
N TYR A 133 12.73 6.39 -21.32
CA TYR A 133 12.89 6.19 -19.88
C TYR A 133 12.73 4.73 -19.51
N LEU A 134 11.70 4.05 -20.05
CA LEU A 134 11.43 2.63 -19.80
C LEU A 134 12.51 1.75 -20.41
N ALA A 135 12.90 2.00 -21.68
CA ALA A 135 13.89 1.20 -22.42
C ALA A 135 15.28 1.20 -21.80
N LYS A 136 15.67 2.30 -21.13
CA LYS A 136 16.91 2.34 -20.35
C LYS A 136 16.90 1.37 -19.17
N ARG A 137 15.73 1.06 -18.62
CA ARG A 137 15.53 0.29 -17.37
C ARG A 137 15.03 -1.13 -17.58
N ALA A 138 14.39 -1.39 -18.72
CA ALA A 138 13.77 -2.68 -19.01
C ALA A 138 13.86 -3.05 -20.48
N ASP A 139 13.84 -4.35 -20.74
CA ASP A 139 13.63 -4.91 -22.07
C ASP A 139 12.13 -5.02 -22.36
N LEU A 140 11.69 -4.66 -23.54
CA LEU A 140 10.35 -4.98 -24.02
C LEU A 140 10.32 -6.47 -24.40
N VAL A 141 9.68 -7.28 -23.55
CA VAL A 141 9.45 -8.71 -23.82
C VAL A 141 8.44 -8.87 -24.95
N GLY A 142 7.48 -7.95 -25.01
CA GLY A 142 6.49 -7.83 -26.04
C GLY A 142 5.34 -6.93 -25.65
N ALA A 143 4.49 -6.62 -26.61
CA ALA A 143 3.25 -5.90 -26.41
C ALA A 143 2.14 -6.52 -27.26
N VAL A 144 0.93 -6.58 -26.74
CA VAL A 144 -0.25 -7.08 -27.45
C VAL A 144 -1.28 -5.96 -27.53
N ARG A 145 -1.65 -5.56 -28.74
CA ARG A 145 -2.70 -4.55 -28.97
C ARG A 145 -4.05 -5.21 -29.07
N LEU A 146 -4.94 -4.84 -28.16
CA LEU A 146 -6.31 -5.33 -28.07
C LEU A 146 -7.25 -4.49 -28.97
N PRO A 147 -8.27 -5.12 -29.58
CA PRO A 147 -9.30 -4.38 -30.29
C PRO A 147 -10.11 -3.49 -29.33
N ASN A 148 -10.65 -2.39 -29.85
CA ASN A 148 -11.28 -1.35 -29.05
C ASN A 148 -12.55 -1.83 -28.29
N ASN A 149 -13.14 -2.94 -28.69
CA ASN A 149 -14.29 -3.56 -28.02
C ASN A 149 -13.92 -4.57 -26.93
N ALA A 150 -12.64 -4.81 -26.66
CA ALA A 150 -12.18 -5.83 -25.71
C ALA A 150 -12.75 -5.63 -24.29
N PHE A 151 -13.03 -4.40 -23.86
CA PHE A 151 -13.61 -4.07 -22.55
C PHE A 151 -15.09 -3.68 -22.58
N LYS A 152 -15.74 -3.72 -23.75
CA LYS A 152 -17.13 -3.27 -23.91
C LYS A 152 -18.11 -4.06 -23.05
N ALA A 153 -17.96 -5.39 -22.99
CA ALA A 153 -18.84 -6.25 -22.23
C ALA A 153 -18.72 -6.07 -20.70
N ASN A 154 -17.51 -5.79 -20.20
CA ASN A 154 -17.22 -5.76 -18.76
C ASN A 154 -17.19 -4.33 -18.18
N ALA A 155 -16.76 -3.35 -18.97
CA ALA A 155 -16.60 -1.97 -18.51
C ALA A 155 -17.46 -0.95 -19.29
N GLY A 156 -18.22 -1.39 -20.31
CA GLY A 156 -19.05 -0.50 -21.11
C GLY A 156 -18.30 0.52 -21.96
N THR A 157 -16.98 0.37 -22.11
CA THR A 157 -16.10 1.32 -22.80
C THR A 157 -15.48 0.72 -24.05
N GLU A 158 -15.33 1.54 -25.08
CA GLU A 158 -14.61 1.20 -26.32
C GLU A 158 -13.28 1.97 -26.35
N VAL A 159 -12.19 1.27 -26.09
CA VAL A 159 -10.85 1.86 -26.06
C VAL A 159 -9.81 0.86 -26.58
N THR A 160 -8.94 1.32 -27.48
CA THR A 160 -7.76 0.53 -27.87
C THR A 160 -6.75 0.55 -26.74
N ALA A 161 -6.43 -0.63 -26.24
CA ALA A 161 -5.51 -0.82 -25.15
C ALA A 161 -4.36 -1.76 -25.56
N ASP A 162 -3.22 -1.62 -24.91
CA ASP A 162 -2.07 -2.48 -25.07
C ASP A 162 -1.79 -3.23 -23.77
N ILE A 163 -1.43 -4.52 -23.86
CA ILE A 163 -0.81 -5.26 -22.77
C ILE A 163 0.69 -5.21 -23.03
N ILE A 164 1.43 -4.54 -22.14
CA ILE A 164 2.88 -4.35 -22.29
C ILE A 164 3.61 -5.23 -21.28
N PHE A 165 4.55 -6.04 -21.77
CA PHE A 165 5.39 -6.90 -20.96
C PHE A 165 6.82 -6.37 -20.97
N LEU A 166 7.31 -5.98 -19.78
CA LEU A 166 8.68 -5.50 -19.59
C LEU A 166 9.44 -6.43 -18.65
N GLN A 167 10.69 -6.69 -18.95
CA GLN A 167 11.63 -7.35 -18.05
C GLN A 167 12.66 -6.35 -17.55
N LYS A 168 12.75 -6.13 -16.23
CA LYS A 168 13.69 -5.18 -15.66
C LYS A 168 15.13 -5.63 -15.91
N ARG A 169 15.96 -4.69 -16.36
CA ARG A 169 17.39 -4.90 -16.56
C ARG A 169 18.16 -4.83 -15.25
N GLU A 170 19.30 -5.52 -15.19
CA GLU A 170 20.27 -5.37 -14.10
C GLU A 170 21.04 -4.04 -14.18
N LYS A 171 21.30 -3.60 -15.39
CA LYS A 171 22.01 -2.34 -15.68
C LYS A 171 21.25 -1.52 -16.70
N MET A 172 21.32 -0.20 -16.58
CA MET A 172 20.70 0.69 -17.57
C MET A 172 21.32 0.48 -18.95
N ALA A 173 20.45 0.48 -19.97
CA ALA A 173 20.90 0.45 -21.37
C ALA A 173 21.54 1.79 -21.75
N VAL A 174 22.58 1.70 -22.56
CA VAL A 174 23.26 2.86 -23.18
C VAL A 174 22.57 3.23 -24.49
N GLU A 175 22.24 2.21 -25.29
CA GLU A 175 21.57 2.36 -26.59
C GLU A 175 20.06 2.19 -26.45
N LEU A 176 19.32 2.97 -27.21
CA LEU A 176 17.87 2.92 -27.24
C LEU A 176 17.40 1.99 -28.35
N PRO A 177 16.52 1.03 -28.05
CA PRO A 177 15.95 0.14 -29.05
C PRO A 177 14.90 0.84 -29.90
N ASP A 178 14.61 0.27 -31.08
CA ASP A 178 13.74 0.85 -32.10
C ASP A 178 12.29 1.02 -31.64
N TRP A 179 11.81 0.18 -30.70
CA TRP A 179 10.49 0.33 -30.13
C TRP A 179 10.27 1.63 -29.31
N CYS A 180 11.31 2.43 -29.09
CA CYS A 180 11.14 3.77 -28.53
C CYS A 180 10.43 4.72 -29.51
N TYR A 181 10.37 4.40 -30.78
CA TYR A 181 9.91 5.30 -31.85
C TYR A 181 8.63 4.81 -32.54
N VAL A 182 7.98 5.72 -33.23
CA VAL A 182 6.72 5.49 -33.94
C VAL A 182 6.98 5.66 -35.42
N GLY A 183 6.62 4.65 -36.20
CA GLY A 183 6.63 4.65 -37.65
C GLY A 183 5.22 4.72 -38.24
N LYS A 184 5.06 4.25 -39.46
CA LYS A 184 3.76 4.14 -40.15
C LYS A 184 3.60 2.75 -40.73
N ASN A 185 2.41 2.16 -40.56
CA ASN A 185 2.07 0.91 -41.24
C ASN A 185 1.86 1.11 -42.77
N HIS A 186 1.52 0.04 -43.48
CA HIS A 186 1.27 0.06 -44.91
C HIS A 186 0.12 0.98 -45.34
N ASP A 187 -0.84 1.27 -44.43
CA ASP A 187 -1.95 2.20 -44.69
C ASP A 187 -1.59 3.65 -44.30
N GLY A 188 -0.35 3.91 -43.91
CA GLY A 188 0.11 5.23 -43.44
C GLY A 188 -0.30 5.61 -42.02
N ILE A 189 -0.91 4.69 -41.29
CA ILE A 189 -1.37 4.91 -39.91
C ILE A 189 -0.16 4.86 -38.95
N PRO A 190 0.01 5.86 -38.08
CA PRO A 190 1.09 5.85 -37.08
C PRO A 190 0.89 4.74 -36.08
N VAL A 191 1.91 3.91 -35.87
CA VAL A 191 1.98 2.86 -34.85
C VAL A 191 3.41 2.72 -34.36
N ASN A 192 3.58 2.20 -33.15
CA ASN A 192 4.91 1.93 -32.58
C ASN A 192 5.70 0.97 -33.47
N ASN A 193 7.02 1.18 -33.60
CA ASN A 193 7.89 0.35 -34.46
C ASN A 193 7.85 -1.12 -34.02
N TYR A 194 7.65 -1.43 -32.72
CA TYR A 194 7.44 -2.80 -32.30
C TYR A 194 6.30 -3.51 -33.05
N PHE A 195 5.19 -2.84 -33.31
CA PHE A 195 4.06 -3.40 -34.03
C PHE A 195 4.28 -3.43 -35.57
N LEU A 196 5.23 -2.66 -36.09
CA LEU A 196 5.65 -2.78 -37.48
C LEU A 196 6.47 -4.05 -37.70
N ASP A 197 7.33 -4.39 -36.73
CA ASP A 197 8.14 -5.60 -36.74
C ASP A 197 7.34 -6.86 -36.34
N HIS A 198 6.27 -6.66 -35.54
CA HIS A 198 5.43 -7.73 -35.00
C HIS A 198 3.94 -7.47 -35.25
N PRO A 199 3.49 -7.46 -36.53
CA PRO A 199 2.09 -7.19 -36.86
C PRO A 199 1.12 -8.24 -36.32
N GLU A 200 1.58 -9.46 -36.06
CA GLU A 200 0.81 -10.55 -35.41
C GLU A 200 0.42 -10.26 -33.96
N MET A 201 1.03 -9.25 -33.34
CA MET A 201 0.71 -8.81 -31.97
C MET A 201 -0.42 -7.76 -31.95
N ILE A 202 -0.95 -7.35 -33.09
CA ILE A 202 -2.15 -6.52 -33.18
C ILE A 202 -3.35 -7.45 -33.43
N LEU A 203 -4.26 -7.55 -32.40
CA LEU A 203 -5.40 -8.47 -32.46
C LEU A 203 -6.64 -7.84 -33.12
N GLY A 204 -6.42 -7.06 -34.17
CA GLY A 204 -7.45 -6.37 -34.92
C GLY A 204 -6.88 -5.68 -36.13
N THR A 205 -7.62 -4.77 -36.72
CA THR A 205 -7.21 -3.94 -37.84
C THR A 205 -7.06 -2.49 -37.39
N MET A 206 -5.88 -1.90 -37.65
CA MET A 206 -5.67 -0.49 -37.35
C MET A 206 -6.46 0.38 -38.32
N LYS A 207 -7.23 1.33 -37.79
CA LYS A 207 -7.97 2.33 -38.57
C LYS A 207 -7.72 3.72 -37.98
N GLN A 208 -7.91 4.74 -38.82
CA GLN A 208 -7.79 6.15 -38.44
C GLN A 208 -9.05 6.88 -38.91
N GLY A 209 -9.63 7.74 -38.07
CA GLY A 209 -10.80 8.51 -38.41
C GLY A 209 -11.44 9.23 -37.26
N MET A 210 -12.30 10.21 -37.57
CA MET A 210 -13.05 11.02 -36.60
C MET A 210 -14.03 10.18 -35.77
N GLU A 211 -14.52 9.08 -36.34
CA GLU A 211 -15.44 8.14 -35.69
C GLU A 211 -14.84 7.44 -34.44
N PHE A 212 -13.54 7.42 -34.32
CA PHE A 212 -12.83 6.85 -33.18
C PHE A 212 -12.48 7.88 -32.10
N SER A 213 -12.75 9.16 -32.35
CA SER A 213 -12.45 10.26 -31.42
C SER A 213 -13.69 10.75 -30.70
N MET A 214 -13.63 10.82 -29.38
CA MET A 214 -14.66 11.50 -28.56
C MET A 214 -14.76 13.01 -28.84
N TYR A 215 -13.70 13.59 -29.42
CA TYR A 215 -13.58 15.06 -29.65
C TYR A 215 -13.48 15.43 -31.12
N GLY A 216 -13.79 14.50 -32.05
CA GLY A 216 -13.79 14.76 -33.48
C GLY A 216 -12.40 14.94 -34.08
N ASN A 217 -11.35 14.37 -33.52
CA ASN A 217 -10.01 14.40 -34.09
C ASN A 217 -9.90 13.39 -35.23
N ALA A 218 -9.60 13.88 -36.46
CA ALA A 218 -9.44 13.04 -37.64
C ALA A 218 -8.18 12.14 -37.58
N ASP A 219 -7.21 12.48 -36.76
CA ASP A 219 -5.98 11.73 -36.58
C ASP A 219 -6.09 10.63 -35.49
N GLU A 220 -7.29 10.45 -34.93
CA GLU A 220 -7.49 9.41 -33.90
C GLU A 220 -7.40 8.03 -34.57
N THR A 221 -6.71 7.12 -33.87
CA THR A 221 -6.49 5.75 -34.35
C THR A 221 -7.19 4.75 -33.44
N ALA A 222 -7.68 3.66 -34.01
CA ALA A 222 -8.26 2.55 -33.23
C ALA A 222 -7.83 1.20 -33.83
N CYS A 223 -7.77 0.20 -32.97
CA CYS A 223 -7.70 -1.19 -33.37
C CYS A 223 -9.14 -1.73 -33.41
N VAL A 224 -9.67 -2.01 -34.60
CA VAL A 224 -11.04 -2.51 -34.79
C VAL A 224 -11.02 -4.04 -34.79
N PRO A 225 -11.96 -4.74 -34.15
CA PRO A 225 -11.97 -6.20 -34.13
C PRO A 225 -12.09 -6.79 -35.54
N ILE A 226 -11.50 -7.97 -35.77
CA ILE A 226 -11.68 -8.76 -36.96
C ILE A 226 -13.01 -9.50 -36.82
N GLU A 227 -13.86 -9.41 -37.85
CA GLU A 227 -15.14 -10.11 -37.86
C GLU A 227 -14.93 -11.63 -37.71
N GLU A 228 -15.78 -12.27 -36.92
CA GLU A 228 -15.75 -13.72 -36.61
C GLU A 228 -14.49 -14.26 -35.94
N ALA A 229 -13.52 -13.42 -35.57
CA ALA A 229 -12.31 -13.86 -34.89
C ALA A 229 -12.56 -14.00 -33.38
N ASP A 230 -12.09 -15.11 -32.79
CA ASP A 230 -12.10 -15.28 -31.33
C ASP A 230 -10.89 -14.56 -30.71
N LEU A 231 -11.19 -13.59 -29.85
CA LEU A 231 -10.16 -12.80 -29.18
C LEU A 231 -9.30 -13.64 -28.24
N SER A 232 -9.87 -14.67 -27.59
CA SER A 232 -9.12 -15.54 -26.68
C SER A 232 -8.09 -16.36 -27.43
N GLU A 233 -8.44 -16.96 -28.57
CA GLU A 233 -7.52 -17.70 -29.42
C GLU A 233 -6.40 -16.80 -29.98
N GLN A 234 -6.77 -15.58 -30.42
CA GLN A 234 -5.79 -14.59 -30.88
C GLN A 234 -4.80 -14.21 -29.76
N LEU A 235 -5.32 -13.99 -28.53
CA LEU A 235 -4.50 -13.63 -27.38
C LEU A 235 -3.56 -14.77 -26.96
N GLU A 236 -4.05 -16.01 -26.92
CA GLU A 236 -3.21 -17.19 -26.63
C GLU A 236 -2.05 -17.31 -27.62
N LYS A 237 -2.34 -17.13 -28.91
CA LYS A 237 -1.32 -17.16 -29.98
C LYS A 237 -0.31 -16.03 -29.81
N ALA A 238 -0.76 -14.80 -29.56
CA ALA A 238 0.13 -13.67 -29.34
C ALA A 238 1.02 -13.87 -28.11
N VAL A 239 0.45 -14.31 -26.99
CA VAL A 239 1.20 -14.57 -25.76
C VAL A 239 2.21 -15.70 -25.91
N SER A 240 1.96 -16.70 -26.77
CA SER A 240 2.91 -17.77 -27.07
C SER A 240 4.18 -17.29 -27.80
N ASN A 241 4.12 -16.12 -28.44
CA ASN A 241 5.27 -15.50 -29.12
C ASN A 241 6.20 -14.72 -28.17
N LEU A 242 5.76 -14.46 -26.93
CA LEU A 242 6.56 -13.73 -25.95
C LEU A 242 7.79 -14.53 -25.53
N LYS A 243 8.96 -13.87 -25.52
CA LYS A 243 10.22 -14.50 -25.11
C LYS A 243 10.97 -13.58 -24.15
N LEU A 244 11.36 -14.14 -23.03
CA LEU A 244 12.21 -13.44 -22.06
C LEU A 244 13.63 -13.29 -22.59
N THR A 245 14.25 -12.16 -22.29
CA THR A 245 15.68 -11.94 -22.52
C THR A 245 16.52 -12.74 -21.53
N ASN A 246 16.10 -12.79 -20.27
CA ASN A 246 16.76 -13.52 -19.20
C ASN A 246 15.75 -14.40 -18.45
N ALA A 247 16.24 -15.45 -17.80
CA ALA A 247 15.39 -16.25 -16.91
C ALA A 247 14.84 -15.40 -15.76
N ILE A 248 13.58 -15.62 -15.40
CA ILE A 248 12.98 -14.97 -14.23
C ILE A 248 13.74 -15.44 -12.98
N ARG A 249 14.06 -14.51 -12.10
CA ARG A 249 14.68 -14.82 -10.82
C ARG A 249 13.73 -15.70 -10.00
N LYS A 250 14.21 -16.86 -9.58
CA LYS A 250 13.52 -17.66 -8.57
C LYS A 250 13.97 -17.17 -7.21
N ARG A 251 13.01 -16.69 -6.41
CA ARG A 251 13.30 -16.26 -5.06
C ARG A 251 13.46 -17.49 -4.16
N THR A 252 14.58 -17.58 -3.46
CA THR A 252 14.84 -18.59 -2.43
C THR A 252 15.01 -17.86 -1.08
N GLN A 253 14.84 -18.57 0.04
CA GLN A 253 15.10 -18.00 1.37
C GLN A 253 16.54 -17.45 1.50
N GLU A 254 17.49 -18.03 0.77
CA GLU A 254 18.87 -17.52 0.71
C GLU A 254 18.97 -16.18 0.02
N THR A 255 18.24 -15.99 -1.10
CA THR A 255 18.23 -14.68 -1.81
C THR A 255 17.49 -13.58 -1.05
N GLU A 256 16.53 -13.89 -0.19
CA GLU A 256 15.91 -12.93 0.72
C GLU A 256 16.91 -12.44 1.78
N LYS A 257 17.69 -13.35 2.36
CA LYS A 257 18.75 -13.01 3.32
C LYS A 257 19.84 -12.16 2.69
N GLU A 258 20.27 -12.47 1.46
CA GLU A 258 21.25 -11.66 0.72
C GLU A 258 20.72 -10.25 0.39
N ALA A 259 19.41 -10.08 0.19
CA ALA A 259 18.78 -8.79 -0.02
C ALA A 259 18.53 -8.00 1.29
N GLY A 260 18.90 -8.55 2.46
CA GLY A 260 18.62 -7.93 3.76
C GLY A 260 17.13 -7.85 4.12
N ILE A 261 16.32 -8.75 3.57
CA ILE A 261 14.88 -8.81 3.83
C ILE A 261 14.59 -10.02 4.72
N ILE A 262 13.89 -9.79 5.82
CA ILE A 262 13.43 -10.84 6.74
C ILE A 262 11.91 -10.78 6.91
N PRO A 263 11.23 -11.89 7.27
CA PRO A 263 9.84 -11.85 7.68
C PRO A 263 9.65 -10.90 8.86
N ALA A 264 8.48 -10.27 8.96
CA ALA A 264 8.18 -9.39 10.08
C ALA A 264 8.20 -10.18 11.40
N VAL A 265 8.90 -9.63 12.39
CA VAL A 265 8.89 -10.13 13.76
C VAL A 265 7.59 -9.67 14.42
N GLU A 266 6.90 -10.56 15.13
CA GLU A 266 5.54 -10.33 15.66
C GLU A 266 5.47 -9.13 16.59
N ASP A 267 6.46 -8.99 17.49
CA ASP A 267 6.53 -7.90 18.49
C ASP A 267 6.97 -6.54 17.94
N VAL A 268 7.39 -6.46 16.69
CA VAL A 268 7.76 -5.18 16.06
C VAL A 268 6.51 -4.57 15.45
N ARG A 269 6.22 -3.30 15.75
CA ARG A 269 5.07 -2.60 15.15
C ARG A 269 5.31 -2.29 13.68
N ASN A 270 4.21 -2.25 12.91
CA ASN A 270 4.26 -1.85 11.52
C ASN A 270 4.73 -0.39 11.38
N PHE A 271 5.43 -0.09 10.30
CA PHE A 271 6.01 1.23 9.98
C PHE A 271 6.94 1.77 11.08
N THR A 272 7.73 0.89 11.72
CA THR A 272 8.73 1.30 12.71
C THR A 272 10.09 0.67 12.43
N PHE A 273 11.14 1.36 12.90
CA PHE A 273 12.48 0.80 12.96
C PHE A 273 12.59 -0.21 14.11
N ALA A 274 13.40 -1.24 13.95
CA ALA A 274 13.72 -2.18 15.03
C ALA A 274 15.12 -2.77 14.84
N GLU A 275 15.77 -3.08 15.95
CA GLU A 275 17.03 -3.84 15.94
C GLU A 275 16.72 -5.32 16.09
N VAL A 276 17.12 -6.15 15.12
CA VAL A 276 16.99 -7.62 15.14
C VAL A 276 18.37 -8.21 14.86
N ASP A 277 18.83 -9.11 15.74
CA ASP A 277 20.14 -9.77 15.64
C ASP A 277 21.32 -8.80 15.42
N GLY A 278 21.25 -7.62 16.07
CA GLY A 278 22.29 -6.58 15.99
C GLY A 278 22.29 -5.74 14.72
N LYS A 279 21.30 -5.92 13.85
CA LYS A 279 21.10 -5.13 12.65
C LYS A 279 19.82 -4.31 12.74
N MET A 280 19.84 -3.11 12.17
CA MET A 280 18.65 -2.25 12.12
C MET A 280 17.80 -2.60 10.91
N TYR A 281 16.49 -2.77 11.12
CA TYR A 281 15.48 -3.00 10.10
C TYR A 281 14.37 -1.97 10.18
N PHE A 282 13.67 -1.80 9.09
CA PHE A 282 12.39 -1.07 9.05
C PHE A 282 11.28 -2.05 8.67
N ARG A 283 10.24 -2.15 9.53
CA ARG A 283 9.09 -3.01 9.26
C ARG A 283 8.07 -2.32 8.35
N GLU A 284 7.70 -3.02 7.30
CA GLU A 284 6.62 -2.64 6.38
C GLU A 284 5.71 -3.87 6.19
N ASN A 285 4.56 -3.86 6.85
CA ASN A 285 3.60 -4.95 6.84
C ASN A 285 4.20 -6.31 7.28
N ASN A 286 4.30 -7.28 6.38
CA ASN A 286 4.75 -8.64 6.70
C ASN A 286 6.26 -8.86 6.52
N ILE A 287 7.02 -7.79 6.26
CA ILE A 287 8.47 -7.85 6.05
C ILE A 287 9.20 -6.80 6.86
N MET A 288 10.49 -7.04 7.05
CA MET A 288 11.44 -6.09 7.57
C MET A 288 12.64 -6.00 6.63
N THR A 289 12.97 -4.78 6.21
CA THR A 289 14.09 -4.50 5.31
C THR A 289 15.27 -3.95 6.10
N GLU A 290 16.46 -4.51 5.90
CA GLU A 290 17.69 -4.05 6.55
C GLU A 290 17.97 -2.58 6.17
N VAL A 291 18.27 -1.77 7.16
CA VAL A 291 18.65 -0.36 7.02
C VAL A 291 20.08 -0.31 6.52
N THR A 292 20.26 0.17 5.28
CA THR A 292 21.58 0.22 4.61
C THR A 292 22.32 1.53 4.82
N GLU A 293 21.71 2.50 5.50
CA GLU A 293 22.33 3.75 5.89
C GLU A 293 23.56 3.51 6.78
N THR A 294 24.64 4.24 6.50
CA THR A 294 25.90 4.13 7.22
C THR A 294 26.32 5.47 7.85
N GLY A 295 27.32 5.43 8.72
CA GLY A 295 27.89 6.63 9.33
C GLY A 295 26.87 7.40 10.17
N LYS A 296 26.85 8.71 10.01
CA LYS A 296 26.01 9.62 10.81
C LYS A 296 24.49 9.35 10.69
N LYS A 297 24.03 8.87 9.53
CA LYS A 297 22.61 8.52 9.33
C LYS A 297 22.23 7.29 10.16
N ALA A 298 23.05 6.25 10.14
CA ALA A 298 22.83 5.06 10.95
C ALA A 298 22.84 5.37 12.46
N GLU A 299 23.78 6.23 12.92
CA GLU A 299 23.81 6.67 14.32
C GLU A 299 22.52 7.40 14.74
N ARG A 300 21.98 8.26 13.86
CA ARG A 300 20.72 8.96 14.11
C ARG A 300 19.54 7.98 14.21
N ILE A 301 19.41 7.06 13.26
CA ILE A 301 18.33 6.05 13.28
C ILE A 301 18.41 5.22 14.55
N LYS A 302 19.60 4.73 14.92
CA LYS A 302 19.78 3.94 16.13
C LYS A 302 19.43 4.73 17.40
N GLY A 303 19.92 5.95 17.54
CA GLY A 303 19.65 6.79 18.70
C GLY A 303 18.17 7.17 18.84
N LEU A 304 17.48 7.48 17.73
CA LEU A 304 16.04 7.76 17.74
C LEU A 304 15.22 6.50 18.03
N ASN A 305 15.65 5.33 17.55
CA ASN A 305 15.02 4.06 17.90
C ASN A 305 15.14 3.73 19.40
N GLU A 306 16.29 3.99 20.02
CA GLU A 306 16.53 3.82 21.45
C GLU A 306 15.65 4.80 22.27
N LEU A 307 15.56 6.06 21.89
CA LEU A 307 14.70 7.07 22.50
C LEU A 307 13.22 6.65 22.41
N ARG A 308 12.79 6.20 21.23
CA ARG A 308 11.42 5.75 21.01
C ARG A 308 11.06 4.55 21.90
N ALA A 309 11.95 3.58 22.03
CA ALA A 309 11.71 2.40 22.87
C ALA A 309 11.48 2.82 24.35
N THR A 310 12.31 3.70 24.90
CA THR A 310 12.15 4.20 26.28
C THR A 310 10.92 5.08 26.42
N PHE A 311 10.62 5.93 25.44
CA PHE A 311 9.43 6.76 25.42
C PHE A 311 8.14 5.92 25.45
N ARG A 312 8.06 4.85 24.66
CA ARG A 312 6.92 3.93 24.65
C ARG A 312 6.78 3.15 25.95
N GLU A 313 7.89 2.65 26.47
CA GLU A 313 7.90 1.97 27.77
C GLU A 313 7.36 2.88 28.87
N MET A 314 7.72 4.16 28.84
CA MET A 314 7.24 5.15 29.81
C MET A 314 5.76 5.51 29.61
N LEU A 315 5.27 5.60 28.37
CA LEU A 315 3.83 5.76 28.08
C LEU A 315 3.04 4.59 28.66
N SER A 316 3.43 3.36 28.32
CA SER A 316 2.78 2.14 28.80
C SER A 316 2.83 2.01 30.33
N ALA A 317 3.94 2.40 30.95
CA ALA A 317 4.06 2.41 32.41
C ALA A 317 3.08 3.42 33.05
N GLN A 318 2.92 4.61 32.47
CA GLN A 318 1.96 5.60 32.97
C GLN A 318 0.51 5.14 32.77
N GLU A 319 0.18 4.52 31.63
CA GLU A 319 -1.15 3.93 31.36
C GLU A 319 -1.52 2.84 32.36
N ARG A 320 -0.54 2.04 32.81
CA ARG A 320 -0.71 1.01 33.87
C ARG A 320 -0.69 1.58 35.29
N ASN A 321 -0.63 2.90 35.43
CA ASN A 321 -0.50 3.57 36.74
C ASN A 321 0.72 3.09 37.56
N CYS A 322 1.89 3.02 36.91
CA CYS A 322 3.14 2.62 37.56
C CYS A 322 3.47 3.48 38.75
N SER A 323 4.29 2.96 39.68
CA SER A 323 4.77 3.71 40.83
C SER A 323 5.62 4.92 40.41
N ASP A 324 5.65 5.95 41.28
CA ASP A 324 6.48 7.14 41.00
C ASP A 324 7.97 6.81 40.97
N THR A 325 8.41 5.76 41.66
CA THR A 325 9.79 5.27 41.61
C THR A 325 10.12 4.67 40.22
N GLU A 326 9.22 3.87 39.67
CA GLU A 326 9.35 3.30 38.33
C GLU A 326 9.35 4.40 37.27
N LEU A 327 8.40 5.32 37.35
CA LEU A 327 8.31 6.45 36.47
C LEU A 327 9.58 7.29 36.48
N LYS A 328 10.11 7.58 37.66
CA LYS A 328 11.35 8.35 37.83
C LYS A 328 12.54 7.66 37.19
N SER A 329 12.66 6.35 37.35
CA SER A 329 13.73 5.56 36.72
C SER A 329 13.67 5.65 35.18
N LEU A 330 12.46 5.57 34.59
CA LEU A 330 12.24 5.71 33.16
C LEU A 330 12.55 7.13 32.64
N GLN A 331 12.17 8.15 33.41
CA GLN A 331 12.49 9.55 33.12
C GLN A 331 14.00 9.80 33.17
N ASP A 332 14.72 9.28 34.15
CA ASP A 332 16.16 9.44 34.27
C ASP A 332 16.88 8.76 33.08
N ARG A 333 16.40 7.57 32.67
CA ARG A 333 16.93 6.87 31.46
C ARG A 333 16.65 7.67 30.19
N LEU A 334 15.43 8.17 30.00
CA LEU A 334 15.07 8.98 28.83
C LEU A 334 15.88 10.27 28.77
N ASN A 335 16.06 10.95 29.92
CA ASN A 335 16.90 12.15 30.02
C ASN A 335 18.35 11.87 29.57
N ALA A 336 18.96 10.81 30.08
CA ALA A 336 20.34 10.45 29.74
C ALA A 336 20.49 10.12 28.25
N GLN A 337 19.54 9.37 27.66
CA GLN A 337 19.53 9.04 26.25
C GLN A 337 19.34 10.29 25.39
N TYR A 338 18.39 11.16 25.74
CA TYR A 338 18.12 12.42 25.02
C TYR A 338 19.35 13.33 25.03
N ASP A 339 19.95 13.59 26.20
CA ASP A 339 21.12 14.44 26.32
C ASP A 339 22.32 13.92 25.51
N SER A 340 22.51 12.59 25.54
CA SER A 340 23.54 11.93 24.70
C SER A 340 23.25 12.05 23.20
N PHE A 341 21.99 11.89 22.81
CA PHE A 341 21.57 11.98 21.40
C PHE A 341 21.74 13.42 20.87
N VAL A 342 21.19 14.41 21.60
CA VAL A 342 21.23 15.82 21.17
C VAL A 342 22.68 16.32 21.06
N LYS A 343 23.53 15.96 22.00
CA LYS A 343 24.96 16.31 21.95
C LYS A 343 25.65 15.83 20.68
N LYS A 344 25.23 14.69 20.12
CA LYS A 344 25.86 14.08 18.93
C LYS A 344 25.15 14.46 17.62
N ASN A 345 23.84 14.54 17.66
CA ASN A 345 22.99 14.51 16.46
C ASN A 345 22.13 15.75 16.27
N GLY A 346 22.12 16.68 17.23
CA GLY A 346 21.20 17.81 17.26
C GLY A 346 19.81 17.43 17.79
N CYS A 347 18.90 18.38 17.80
CA CYS A 347 17.54 18.19 18.31
C CYS A 347 16.75 17.16 17.50
N ILE A 348 15.76 16.49 18.11
CA ILE A 348 14.90 15.50 17.42
C ILE A 348 14.23 16.14 16.21
N ASN A 349 13.75 17.38 16.36
CA ASN A 349 13.08 18.13 15.31
C ASN A 349 13.99 18.66 14.20
N ASP A 350 15.30 18.50 14.28
CA ASP A 350 16.22 18.95 13.23
C ASP A 350 15.94 18.23 11.91
N SER A 351 16.01 18.97 10.80
CA SER A 351 15.74 18.45 9.46
C SER A 351 16.57 17.21 9.10
N SER A 352 17.80 17.13 9.62
CA SER A 352 18.68 15.99 9.40
C SER A 352 18.25 14.71 10.14
N ASN A 353 17.51 14.81 11.24
CA ASN A 353 16.90 13.71 11.98
C ASN A 353 15.56 13.33 11.32
N SER A 354 14.75 14.33 10.93
CA SER A 354 13.54 14.13 10.16
C SER A 354 13.79 13.35 8.86
N GLN A 355 14.82 13.69 8.10
CA GLN A 355 15.15 13.03 6.83
C GLN A 355 15.39 11.52 6.95
N VAL A 356 15.85 11.03 8.09
CA VAL A 356 16.19 9.62 8.28
C VAL A 356 15.14 8.85 9.06
N PHE A 357 14.28 9.52 9.85
CA PHE A 357 13.38 8.84 10.77
C PHE A 357 11.89 9.20 10.60
N SER A 358 11.53 10.18 9.74
CA SER A 358 10.13 10.63 9.56
C SER A 358 9.17 9.56 9.03
N ARG A 359 9.69 8.46 8.50
CA ARG A 359 8.87 7.30 8.10
C ARG A 359 8.46 6.40 9.26
N ASP A 360 9.05 6.59 10.45
CA ASP A 360 8.64 5.88 11.66
C ASP A 360 7.34 6.47 12.21
N ASP A 361 6.35 5.62 12.48
CA ASP A 361 5.02 6.04 12.94
C ASP A 361 5.06 6.86 14.23
N ASP A 362 6.06 6.64 15.08
CA ASP A 362 6.21 7.36 16.34
C ASP A 362 7.03 8.63 16.24
N TYR A 363 7.56 8.98 15.06
CA TYR A 363 8.43 10.14 14.95
C TYR A 363 7.77 11.43 15.41
N ASN A 364 6.52 11.66 15.06
CA ASN A 364 5.77 12.84 15.49
C ASN A 364 5.59 12.87 17.03
N SER A 365 5.39 11.70 17.65
CA SER A 365 5.31 11.59 19.11
C SER A 365 6.66 11.86 19.77
N LEU A 366 7.77 11.45 19.15
CA LEU A 366 9.11 11.81 19.65
C LEU A 366 9.40 13.30 19.51
N CYS A 367 8.94 13.95 18.44
CA CYS A 367 9.06 15.40 18.28
C CYS A 367 8.38 16.18 19.41
N ALA A 368 7.31 15.64 20.02
CA ALA A 368 6.65 16.25 21.17
C ALA A 368 7.46 16.19 22.49
N LEU A 369 8.60 15.51 22.52
CA LEU A 369 9.57 15.59 23.61
C LEU A 369 10.28 16.97 23.66
N GLU A 370 10.22 17.74 22.59
CA GLU A 370 10.84 19.07 22.47
C GLU A 370 9.76 20.16 22.34
N ILE A 371 9.95 21.23 23.09
CA ILE A 371 9.18 22.47 22.97
C ILE A 371 10.06 23.46 22.22
N ILE A 372 9.59 23.88 21.04
CA ILE A 372 10.32 24.78 20.15
C ILE A 372 9.75 26.18 20.29
N ASP A 373 10.59 27.13 20.65
CA ASP A 373 10.29 28.55 20.58
C ASP A 373 10.90 29.11 19.28
N GLU A 374 10.07 29.39 18.30
CA GLU A 374 10.49 29.89 16.98
C GLU A 374 11.04 31.32 17.05
N GLU A 375 10.54 32.15 18.00
CA GLU A 375 10.97 33.54 18.17
C GLU A 375 12.31 33.60 18.87
N ALA A 376 12.47 32.88 19.97
CA ALA A 376 13.72 32.80 20.74
C ALA A 376 14.77 31.86 20.10
N LYS A 377 14.36 31.00 19.13
CA LYS A 377 15.18 29.95 18.54
C LYS A 377 15.79 28.99 19.57
N THR A 378 15.02 28.68 20.61
CA THR A 378 15.42 27.75 21.65
C THR A 378 14.58 26.49 21.60
N VAL A 379 15.18 25.38 22.08
CA VAL A 379 14.51 24.09 22.22
C VAL A 379 14.63 23.66 23.68
N GLU A 380 13.51 23.40 24.32
CA GLU A 380 13.44 22.95 25.70
C GLU A 380 12.84 21.56 25.79
N LYS A 381 13.16 20.84 26.87
CA LYS A 381 12.57 19.53 27.17
C LYS A 381 11.10 19.71 27.60
N SER A 382 10.21 18.90 27.08
CA SER A 382 8.81 18.88 27.49
C SER A 382 8.60 18.33 28.91
N ASP A 383 7.43 18.54 29.48
CA ASP A 383 7.04 18.03 30.79
C ASP A 383 7.17 16.51 30.94
N PHE A 384 7.22 15.80 29.83
CA PHE A 384 7.36 14.35 29.78
C PHE A 384 8.63 13.85 30.51
N PHE A 385 9.69 14.64 30.50
CA PHE A 385 10.96 14.31 31.18
C PHE A 385 10.92 14.44 32.71
N THR A 386 9.92 15.12 33.28
CA THR A 386 9.92 15.48 34.69
C THR A 386 8.61 15.20 35.43
N LYS A 387 7.48 15.08 34.71
CA LYS A 387 6.14 14.94 35.25
C LYS A 387 5.44 13.70 34.70
N ARG A 388 4.44 13.22 35.46
CA ARG A 388 3.46 12.28 34.93
C ARG A 388 2.53 13.04 33.97
N THR A 389 2.50 12.67 32.70
CA THR A 389 1.76 13.34 31.64
C THR A 389 0.52 12.58 31.20
N VAL A 390 0.47 11.27 31.47
CA VAL A 390 -0.69 10.41 31.18
C VAL A 390 -1.39 10.10 32.48
N LYS A 391 -2.69 10.42 32.52
CA LYS A 391 -3.55 10.05 33.67
C LYS A 391 -4.05 8.63 33.45
N TYR A 392 -3.91 7.81 34.46
CA TYR A 392 -4.57 6.50 34.54
C TYR A 392 -6.09 6.71 34.50
N ALA A 393 -6.77 6.12 33.54
CA ALA A 393 -8.22 6.02 33.58
C ALA A 393 -8.59 4.96 34.62
N ALA A 394 -9.06 5.39 35.79
CA ALA A 394 -9.54 4.46 36.78
C ALA A 394 -10.67 3.62 36.19
N GLU A 395 -10.62 2.31 36.44
CA GLU A 395 -11.71 1.41 36.05
C GLU A 395 -13.00 1.86 36.75
N ILE A 396 -14.04 2.12 35.96
CA ILE A 396 -15.35 2.49 36.50
C ILE A 396 -16.00 1.22 37.05
N THR A 397 -16.05 1.10 38.37
CA THR A 397 -16.60 -0.07 39.06
C THR A 397 -18.04 0.12 39.54
N HIS A 398 -18.55 1.36 39.50
CA HIS A 398 -19.91 1.68 39.87
C HIS A 398 -20.42 2.91 39.13
N VAL A 399 -21.69 2.88 38.76
CA VAL A 399 -22.46 4.00 38.18
C VAL A 399 -23.86 4.07 38.76
N ASP A 400 -24.46 5.24 38.70
CA ASP A 400 -25.76 5.46 39.34
C ASP A 400 -26.96 5.08 38.45
N THR A 401 -26.79 5.14 37.15
CA THR A 401 -27.88 4.97 36.17
C THR A 401 -27.62 3.87 35.12
N PRO A 402 -28.68 3.17 34.64
CA PRO A 402 -28.57 2.23 33.53
C PRO A 402 -28.01 2.83 32.26
N GLN A 403 -28.26 4.11 31.97
CA GLN A 403 -27.75 4.83 30.81
C GLN A 403 -26.21 4.99 30.87
N GLU A 404 -25.70 5.35 32.07
CA GLU A 404 -24.24 5.41 32.31
C GLU A 404 -23.62 4.01 32.21
N ALA A 405 -24.27 2.97 32.78
CA ALA A 405 -23.79 1.59 32.67
C ALA A 405 -23.74 1.11 31.22
N MET A 406 -24.72 1.49 30.38
CA MET A 406 -24.72 1.19 28.95
C MET A 406 -23.50 1.81 28.26
N GLN A 407 -23.21 3.09 28.50
CA GLN A 407 -22.05 3.77 27.92
C GLN A 407 -20.73 3.10 28.37
N VAL A 408 -20.59 2.81 29.66
CA VAL A 408 -19.39 2.14 30.19
C VAL A 408 -19.23 0.73 29.60
N SER A 409 -20.34 0.00 29.41
CA SER A 409 -20.30 -1.34 28.79
C SER A 409 -19.84 -1.27 27.35
N ILE A 410 -20.35 -0.33 26.55
CA ILE A 410 -19.93 -0.13 25.16
C ILE A 410 -18.44 0.27 25.10
N ASP A 411 -18.01 1.21 25.93
CA ASP A 411 -16.63 1.71 25.93
C ASP A 411 -15.62 0.65 26.44
N THR A 412 -16.00 -0.22 27.39
CA THR A 412 -15.09 -1.18 28.03
C THR A 412 -15.12 -2.56 27.38
N VAL A 413 -16.32 -3.05 27.06
CA VAL A 413 -16.54 -4.42 26.54
C VAL A 413 -16.72 -4.43 25.00
N GLY A 414 -16.90 -3.25 24.38
CA GLY A 414 -17.15 -3.12 22.95
C GLY A 414 -18.55 -3.53 22.50
N LYS A 415 -19.45 -3.81 23.46
CA LYS A 415 -20.86 -4.16 23.22
C LYS A 415 -21.70 -3.88 24.46
N MET A 416 -23.00 -3.89 24.26
CA MET A 416 -23.94 -3.83 25.37
C MET A 416 -24.03 -5.20 26.06
N ASP A 417 -23.60 -5.28 27.30
CA ASP A 417 -23.60 -6.50 28.13
C ASP A 417 -24.47 -6.27 29.38
N ILE A 418 -25.74 -6.76 29.33
CA ILE A 418 -26.72 -6.50 30.36
C ILE A 418 -26.28 -7.00 31.75
N PRO A 419 -25.72 -8.23 31.89
CA PRO A 419 -25.16 -8.69 33.17
C PRO A 419 -24.06 -7.78 33.71
N TYR A 420 -23.15 -7.32 32.91
CA TYR A 420 -22.07 -6.38 33.29
C TYR A 420 -22.65 -5.02 33.75
N MET A 421 -23.64 -4.49 33.00
CA MET A 421 -24.32 -3.25 33.34
C MET A 421 -25.07 -3.35 34.68
N ALA A 422 -25.71 -4.50 34.90
CA ALA A 422 -26.39 -4.78 36.19
C ALA A 422 -25.42 -4.78 37.37
N GLN A 423 -24.22 -5.36 37.16
CA GLN A 423 -23.16 -5.33 38.20
C GLN A 423 -22.68 -3.90 38.44
N LEU A 424 -22.48 -3.08 37.42
CA LEU A 424 -22.06 -1.68 37.57
C LEU A 424 -23.09 -0.82 38.30
N CYS A 425 -24.38 -1.02 38.05
CA CYS A 425 -25.46 -0.28 38.68
C CYS A 425 -25.86 -0.84 40.05
N GLY A 426 -25.46 -2.08 40.42
CA GLY A 426 -25.98 -2.79 41.59
C GLY A 426 -27.48 -3.07 41.50
N ARG A 427 -28.02 -3.30 40.30
CA ARG A 427 -29.44 -3.57 40.00
C ARG A 427 -29.62 -4.95 39.37
N GLU A 428 -30.86 -5.44 39.38
CA GLU A 428 -31.18 -6.67 38.66
C GLU A 428 -31.14 -6.44 37.14
N PRO A 429 -30.70 -7.42 36.34
CA PRO A 429 -30.62 -7.30 34.89
C PRO A 429 -31.95 -6.92 34.22
N GLN A 430 -33.08 -7.40 34.73
CA GLN A 430 -34.43 -7.06 34.28
C GLN A 430 -34.71 -5.57 34.40
N ASP A 431 -34.34 -4.95 35.54
CA ASP A 431 -34.56 -3.52 35.79
C ASP A 431 -33.77 -2.67 34.79
N ILE A 432 -32.55 -3.11 34.41
CA ILE A 432 -31.74 -2.43 33.40
C ILE A 432 -32.46 -2.42 32.04
N VAL A 433 -32.96 -3.58 31.62
CA VAL A 433 -33.69 -3.73 30.36
C VAL A 433 -34.99 -2.90 30.39
N GLU A 434 -35.76 -2.93 31.45
CA GLU A 434 -37.02 -2.18 31.56
C GLU A 434 -36.80 -0.67 31.47
N VAL A 435 -35.81 -0.14 32.17
CA VAL A 435 -35.47 1.29 32.14
C VAL A 435 -35.01 1.71 30.76
N LEU A 436 -34.01 1.03 30.16
CA LEU A 436 -33.46 1.41 28.86
C LEU A 436 -34.47 1.23 27.74
N LYS A 437 -35.34 0.23 27.80
CA LYS A 437 -36.44 0.04 26.86
C LYS A 437 -37.49 1.13 26.98
N SER A 438 -37.89 1.53 28.21
CA SER A 438 -38.83 2.62 28.42
C SER A 438 -38.35 3.96 27.91
N ASP A 439 -37.01 4.15 27.91
CA ASP A 439 -36.35 5.35 27.39
C ASP A 439 -36.07 5.25 25.86
N ASN A 440 -36.46 4.17 25.19
CA ASN A 440 -36.25 3.90 23.77
C ASN A 440 -34.74 3.89 23.40
N LEU A 441 -33.87 3.51 24.31
CA LEU A 441 -32.43 3.44 24.09
C LEU A 441 -31.98 2.07 23.55
N ILE A 442 -32.77 1.01 23.80
CA ILE A 442 -32.45 -0.35 23.37
C ILE A 442 -33.65 -1.04 22.73
N TYR A 443 -33.38 -1.92 21.78
CA TYR A 443 -34.36 -2.78 21.11
C TYR A 443 -33.87 -4.22 21.05
N LEU A 444 -34.80 -5.18 21.16
CA LEU A 444 -34.46 -6.59 21.01
C LEU A 444 -34.38 -6.96 19.52
N ASN A 445 -33.21 -7.41 19.07
CA ASN A 445 -33.02 -7.95 17.73
C ASN A 445 -33.41 -9.43 17.71
N PRO A 446 -34.51 -9.80 17.01
CA PRO A 446 -34.99 -11.19 16.98
C PRO A 446 -33.99 -12.17 16.34
N LEU A 447 -33.07 -11.67 15.50
CA LEU A 447 -32.06 -12.49 14.83
C LEU A 447 -30.86 -12.82 15.72
N LYS A 448 -30.68 -12.05 16.80
CA LYS A 448 -29.56 -12.22 17.76
C LYS A 448 -30.03 -12.66 19.15
N SER A 449 -31.34 -12.75 19.38
CA SER A 449 -31.92 -13.18 20.67
C SER A 449 -31.78 -14.67 20.89
N ASP A 450 -31.62 -15.10 22.13
CA ASP A 450 -31.58 -16.49 22.56
C ASP A 450 -32.80 -16.78 23.45
N GLU A 451 -33.58 -17.84 23.14
CA GLU A 451 -34.76 -18.25 23.93
C GLU A 451 -34.38 -18.69 25.36
N ASN A 452 -33.14 -19.10 25.59
CA ASN A 452 -32.64 -19.55 26.88
C ASN A 452 -31.99 -18.44 27.70
N ASP A 453 -31.67 -17.29 27.11
CA ASP A 453 -31.07 -16.14 27.78
C ASP A 453 -31.78 -14.83 27.37
N PRO A 454 -32.65 -14.28 28.26
CA PRO A 454 -33.44 -13.09 27.94
C PRO A 454 -32.62 -11.80 27.86
N PHE A 455 -31.33 -11.85 28.16
CA PHE A 455 -30.42 -10.70 28.17
C PHE A 455 -29.55 -10.62 26.89
N VAL A 456 -29.63 -11.61 26.02
CA VAL A 456 -28.94 -11.66 24.73
C VAL A 456 -29.82 -11.09 23.61
N GLY A 457 -29.19 -10.36 22.69
CA GLY A 457 -29.87 -9.81 21.50
C GLY A 457 -30.41 -8.39 21.69
N TRP A 458 -30.17 -7.74 22.82
CA TRP A 458 -30.47 -6.32 22.98
C TRP A 458 -29.40 -5.47 22.32
N GLU A 459 -29.83 -4.49 21.51
CA GLU A 459 -28.97 -3.58 20.77
C GLU A 459 -29.34 -2.12 21.07
N GLU A 460 -28.36 -1.24 20.99
CA GLU A 460 -28.59 0.20 21.06
C GLU A 460 -29.46 0.68 19.89
N SER A 461 -30.30 1.69 20.13
CA SER A 461 -31.20 2.25 19.12
C SER A 461 -30.48 2.71 17.85
N SER A 462 -29.26 3.21 17.97
CA SER A 462 -28.44 3.65 16.85
C SER A 462 -27.87 2.51 16.01
N GLU A 463 -27.75 1.31 16.59
CA GLU A 463 -27.27 0.12 15.89
C GLU A 463 -28.41 -0.71 15.29
N TYR A 464 -29.59 -0.67 15.94
CA TYR A 464 -30.78 -1.42 15.52
C TYR A 464 -31.52 -0.77 14.35
N LEU A 465 -31.60 0.57 14.26
CA LEU A 465 -32.29 1.35 13.23
C LEU A 465 -31.38 1.66 12.05
#